data_392d81f1c6250f62ca14dac2cf7dd7fe
#
_entry.id   392d81f1c6250f62ca14dac2cf7dd7fe
#
_cell.length_a   1.000
_cell.length_b   1.000
_cell.length_c   1.000
_cell.angle_alpha   90.00
_cell.angle_beta   90.00
_cell.angle_gamma   90.00
#
_symmetry.space_group_name_H-M   'P 1'
#
loop_
_entity.id
_entity.type
_entity.pdbx_description
1 polymer ?
#
loop_
_entity_poly.entity_id
_entity_poly.type
_entity_poly.pdbx_seq_one_letter_code
_entity_poly.pdbx_strand_id
1 'polypeptide(L)'
;MTNHSFDNQMSPETYLCHGPFDPEVFGGVVNPPVYHASTVIFKNCKELNERHQALFEDAEDEVMYYGRFGTPITFAVQKALAELEGGYRSLLVPTGLAA
;
A
#
# COMPACT_ATOMS: atom_id res chain seq x y z
N MET A 1 -1.75 11.18 -6.74
CA MET A 1 -0.55 10.67 -6.06
C MET A 1 0.43 10.12 -7.09
N THR A 2 1.65 10.56 -7.00
CA THR A 2 2.70 10.05 -7.87
C THR A 2 3.14 8.67 -7.38
N ASN A 3 3.15 7.69 -8.27
CA ASN A 3 3.61 6.36 -7.94
C ASN A 3 5.05 6.18 -8.43
N HIS A 4 5.90 5.74 -7.52
CA HIS A 4 7.27 5.36 -7.85
C HIS A 4 7.26 3.87 -8.14
N SER A 5 7.05 3.53 -9.40
CA SER A 5 7.00 2.13 -9.81
C SER A 5 8.37 1.64 -10.20
N PHE A 6 8.58 0.33 -10.03
CA PHE A 6 9.78 -0.32 -10.52
C PHE A 6 9.79 -0.25 -12.06
N ASP A 7 10.90 0.20 -12.65
CA ASP A 7 11.07 0.20 -14.07
C ASP A 7 12.46 -0.33 -14.44
N ASN A 8 12.71 -0.49 -15.75
CA ASN A 8 13.95 -1.06 -16.24
C ASN A 8 15.18 -0.18 -16.02
N GLN A 9 14.97 1.09 -15.68
CA GLN A 9 16.06 2.03 -15.44
C GLN A 9 16.45 2.08 -13.98
N MET A 10 15.66 1.50 -13.11
CA MET A 10 15.87 1.54 -11.68
C MET A 10 16.34 0.17 -11.19
N SER A 11 17.50 0.13 -10.53
CA SER A 11 17.97 -1.12 -9.95
C SER A 11 17.05 -1.54 -8.78
N PRO A 12 17.02 -2.83 -8.46
CA PRO A 12 16.25 -3.29 -7.28
C PRO A 12 16.62 -2.56 -6.00
N GLU A 13 17.90 -2.28 -5.80
CA GLU A 13 18.39 -1.57 -4.62
C GLU A 13 17.85 -0.14 -4.57
N THR A 14 17.88 0.57 -5.69
CA THR A 14 17.36 1.93 -5.78
C THR A 14 15.85 1.94 -5.56
N TYR A 15 15.15 0.99 -6.16
CA TYR A 15 13.71 0.88 -5.99
C TYR A 15 13.33 0.67 -4.51
N LEU A 16 14.03 -0.22 -3.82
CA LEU A 16 13.75 -0.48 -2.41
C LEU A 16 13.97 0.75 -1.53
N CYS A 17 14.91 1.61 -1.91
CA CYS A 17 15.18 2.82 -1.16
C CYS A 17 14.19 3.96 -1.45
N HIS A 18 13.67 4.05 -2.67
CA HIS A 18 12.92 5.23 -3.11
C HIS A 18 11.58 4.94 -3.76
N GLY A 19 11.41 3.77 -4.37
CA GLY A 19 10.30 3.52 -5.27
C GLY A 19 8.95 3.26 -4.63
N PRO A 20 8.87 2.47 -3.54
CA PRO A 20 7.56 2.05 -3.03
C PRO A 20 6.82 3.13 -2.23
N PHE A 21 7.46 4.24 -1.94
CA PHE A 21 6.93 5.24 -1.04
C PHE A 21 7.11 6.64 -1.60
N ASP A 22 6.03 7.42 -1.62
CA ASP A 22 6.06 8.80 -2.10
C ASP A 22 6.05 9.78 -0.91
N PRO A 23 7.18 10.43 -0.62
CA PRO A 23 7.24 11.37 0.50
C PRO A 23 6.25 12.53 0.39
N GLU A 24 5.85 12.93 -0.82
CA GLU A 24 4.92 14.05 -1.00
C GLU A 24 3.57 13.80 -0.35
N VAL A 25 3.13 12.56 -0.29
CA VAL A 25 1.87 12.18 0.34
C VAL A 25 1.91 12.40 1.85
N PHE A 26 3.10 12.40 2.43
CA PHE A 26 3.29 12.46 3.88
C PHE A 26 4.09 13.69 4.30
N GLY A 27 3.88 14.82 3.62
CA GLY A 27 4.49 16.08 4.00
C GLY A 27 5.99 16.19 3.74
N GLY A 28 6.53 15.36 2.85
CA GLY A 28 7.95 15.38 2.50
C GLY A 28 8.83 14.50 3.38
N VAL A 29 8.24 13.75 4.29
CA VAL A 29 9.00 12.84 5.16
C VAL A 29 9.58 11.71 4.32
N VAL A 30 10.87 11.45 4.47
CA VAL A 30 11.55 10.40 3.67
C VAL A 30 11.21 9.01 4.17
N ASN A 31 11.15 8.84 5.49
CA ASN A 31 10.81 7.55 6.08
C ASN A 31 9.30 7.38 6.19
N PRO A 32 8.77 6.20 5.87
CA PRO A 32 7.33 5.96 6.01
C PRO A 32 6.88 6.13 7.46
N PRO A 33 5.74 6.80 7.69
CA PRO A 33 5.19 6.91 9.04
C PRO A 33 4.69 5.57 9.55
N VAL A 34 4.71 5.41 10.86
CA VAL A 34 4.14 4.22 11.50
C VAL A 34 2.65 4.45 11.72
N TYR A 35 1.84 3.51 11.28
CA TYR A 35 0.39 3.58 11.44
C TYR A 35 -0.05 2.62 12.54
N HIS A 36 -0.51 3.16 13.65
CA HIS A 36 -1.17 2.41 14.70
C HIS A 36 -2.66 2.68 14.57
N ALA A 37 -3.35 1.88 13.77
CA ALA A 37 -4.72 2.20 13.40
C ALA A 37 -5.61 0.97 13.39
N SER A 38 -6.86 1.16 13.77
CA SER A 38 -7.91 0.18 13.56
C SER A 38 -9.08 0.84 12.82
N THR A 39 -9.89 1.61 13.52
CA THR A 39 -11.06 2.26 12.94
C THR A 39 -10.66 3.43 12.06
N VAL A 40 -11.24 3.50 10.88
CA VAL A 40 -11.12 4.63 9.95
C VAL A 40 -12.47 5.31 9.85
N ILE A 41 -12.47 6.62 9.96
CA ILE A 41 -13.69 7.43 9.89
C ILE A 41 -13.86 7.96 8.48
N PHE A 42 -15.08 7.87 7.97
CA PHE A 42 -15.43 8.36 6.64
C PHE A 42 -16.34 9.57 6.76
N LYS A 43 -16.27 10.45 5.78
CA LYS A 43 -17.10 11.68 5.76
C LYS A 43 -18.58 11.37 5.63
N ASN A 44 -18.91 10.33 4.85
CA ASN A 44 -20.28 9.96 4.57
C ASN A 44 -20.34 8.52 4.06
N CYS A 45 -21.54 8.01 3.87
CA CYS A 45 -21.74 6.65 3.39
C CYS A 45 -21.23 6.43 1.96
N LYS A 46 -21.22 7.47 1.16
CA LYS A 46 -20.71 7.37 -0.21
C LYS A 46 -19.22 7.07 -0.19
N GLU A 47 -18.46 7.79 0.63
CA GLU A 47 -17.02 7.54 0.76
C GLU A 47 -16.74 6.14 1.30
N LEU A 48 -17.52 5.71 2.28
CA LEU A 48 -17.39 4.36 2.83
C LEU A 48 -17.61 3.31 1.75
N ASN A 49 -18.67 3.45 0.97
CA ASN A 49 -19.00 2.50 -0.08
C ASN A 49 -17.94 2.50 -1.19
N GLU A 50 -17.43 3.65 -1.56
CA GLU A 50 -16.37 3.75 -2.57
C GLU A 50 -15.11 3.03 -2.13
N ARG A 51 -14.69 3.20 -0.88
CA ARG A 51 -13.50 2.53 -0.37
C ARG A 51 -13.72 1.04 -0.21
N HIS A 52 -14.91 0.64 0.21
CA HIS A 52 -15.25 -0.78 0.32
C HIS A 52 -15.14 -1.45 -1.05
N GLN A 53 -15.70 -0.83 -2.06
CA GLN A 53 -15.65 -1.35 -3.42
C GLN A 53 -14.21 -1.42 -3.95
N ALA A 54 -13.43 -0.36 -3.74
CA ALA A 54 -12.04 -0.33 -4.20
C ALA A 54 -11.20 -1.42 -3.57
N LEU A 55 -11.39 -1.69 -2.28
CA LEU A 55 -10.57 -2.66 -1.57
C LEU A 55 -11.03 -4.11 -1.79
N PHE A 56 -12.33 -4.35 -1.75
CA PHE A 56 -12.85 -5.71 -1.71
C PHE A 56 -13.41 -6.22 -3.04
N GLU A 57 -13.97 -5.35 -3.86
CA GLU A 57 -14.62 -5.78 -5.10
C GLU A 57 -13.73 -5.57 -6.31
N ASP A 58 -13.23 -4.36 -6.52
CA ASP A 58 -12.34 -4.10 -7.64
C ASP A 58 -10.93 -4.58 -7.37
N ALA A 59 -10.49 -4.45 -6.13
CA ALA A 59 -9.18 -4.89 -5.66
C ALA A 59 -8.01 -4.30 -6.46
N GLU A 60 -8.22 -3.18 -7.11
CA GLU A 60 -7.17 -2.51 -7.90
C GLU A 60 -6.43 -1.48 -7.08
N ASP A 61 -7.12 -0.83 -6.15
CA ASP A 61 -6.53 0.18 -5.29
C ASP A 61 -6.44 -0.31 -3.86
N GLU A 62 -5.28 -0.10 -3.27
CA GLU A 62 -5.06 -0.42 -1.87
C GLU A 62 -5.35 0.82 -1.05
N VAL A 63 -6.55 0.91 -0.51
CA VAL A 63 -7.03 2.07 0.24
C VAL A 63 -7.31 1.69 1.69
N MET A 64 -7.14 2.65 2.60
CA MET A 64 -7.47 2.42 4.00
C MET A 64 -8.97 2.34 4.18
N TYR A 65 -9.42 1.21 4.67
CA TYR A 65 -10.81 0.98 5.03
C TYR A 65 -10.94 0.66 6.51
N TYR A 66 -10.06 -0.19 6.99
CA TYR A 66 -9.93 -0.56 8.40
C TYR A 66 -8.48 -0.99 8.62
N GLY A 67 -7.87 -0.53 9.70
CA GLY A 67 -6.44 -0.77 9.92
C GLY A 67 -6.00 -2.23 9.84
N ARG A 68 -6.86 -3.15 10.24
CA ARG A 68 -6.57 -4.58 10.16
C ARG A 68 -6.43 -5.07 8.72
N PHE A 69 -7.11 -4.45 7.77
CA PHE A 69 -7.04 -4.85 6.36
C PHE A 69 -5.85 -4.25 5.64
N GLY A 70 -5.17 -3.33 6.26
CA GLY A 70 -3.96 -2.75 5.74
C GLY A 70 -3.87 -1.25 5.97
N THR A 71 -2.64 -0.77 5.97
CA THR A 71 -2.30 0.65 6.08
C THR A 71 -1.39 1.00 4.92
N PRO A 72 -1.10 2.29 4.67
CA PRO A 72 -0.20 2.66 3.58
C PRO A 72 1.14 1.94 3.61
N ILE A 73 1.66 1.63 4.79
CA ILE A 73 2.94 0.92 4.90
C ILE A 73 2.82 -0.53 4.47
N THR A 74 1.76 -1.21 4.93
CA THR A 74 1.47 -2.58 4.49
C THR A 74 1.33 -2.63 2.97
N PHE A 75 0.58 -1.70 2.41
CA PHE A 75 0.36 -1.65 0.97
C PHE A 75 1.66 -1.38 0.19
N ALA A 76 2.52 -0.50 0.72
CA ALA A 76 3.80 -0.21 0.09
C ALA A 76 4.70 -1.44 0.05
N VAL A 77 4.75 -2.22 1.12
CA VAL A 77 5.54 -3.44 1.16
C VAL A 77 5.00 -4.48 0.19
N GLN A 78 3.68 -4.66 0.15
CA GLN A 78 3.05 -5.59 -0.78
C GLN A 78 3.34 -5.22 -2.23
N LYS A 79 3.24 -3.94 -2.55
CA LYS A 79 3.55 -3.47 -3.89
C LYS A 79 5.02 -3.68 -4.24
N ALA A 80 5.92 -3.37 -3.32
CA ALA A 80 7.35 -3.53 -3.56
C ALA A 80 7.71 -4.98 -3.86
N LEU A 81 7.18 -5.92 -3.09
CA LEU A 81 7.45 -7.33 -3.29
C LEU A 81 6.88 -7.83 -4.62
N ALA A 82 5.66 -7.42 -4.95
CA ALA A 82 5.05 -7.80 -6.21
C ALA A 82 5.89 -7.31 -7.40
N GLU A 83 6.36 -6.08 -7.36
CA GLU A 83 7.15 -5.52 -8.45
C GLU A 83 8.53 -6.16 -8.56
N LEU A 84 9.19 -6.42 -7.44
CA LEU A 84 10.50 -7.07 -7.45
C LEU A 84 10.44 -8.49 -8.01
N GLU A 85 9.36 -9.22 -7.72
CA GLU A 85 9.18 -10.58 -8.20
C GLU A 85 8.52 -10.65 -9.58
N GLY A 86 8.14 -9.51 -10.15
CA GLY A 86 7.43 -9.48 -11.41
C GLY A 86 6.03 -10.05 -11.34
N GLY A 87 5.43 -10.06 -10.14
CA GLY A 87 4.10 -10.57 -9.92
C GLY A 87 3.02 -9.50 -10.06
N TYR A 88 1.78 -9.96 -10.12
CA TYR A 88 0.64 -9.06 -10.19
C TYR A 88 0.37 -8.40 -8.83
N ARG A 89 0.34 -9.19 -7.78
CA ARG A 89 0.09 -8.72 -6.42
C ARG A 89 0.82 -9.59 -5.41
N SER A 90 1.01 -9.04 -4.22
CA SER A 90 1.46 -9.80 -3.07
C SER A 90 0.55 -9.50 -1.89
N LEU A 91 0.51 -10.40 -0.93
CA LEU A 91 -0.30 -10.26 0.26
C LEU A 91 0.53 -10.64 1.48
N LEU A 92 0.58 -9.73 2.45
CA LEU A 92 1.27 -10.01 3.71
C LEU A 92 0.37 -10.82 4.63
N VAL A 93 0.96 -11.82 5.25
CA VAL A 93 0.30 -12.65 6.26
C VAL A 93 1.21 -12.74 7.48
N PRO A 94 0.63 -12.96 8.68
CA PRO A 94 1.43 -12.89 9.91
C PRO A 94 2.32 -14.09 10.16
N THR A 95 2.04 -15.22 9.52
CA THR A 95 2.82 -16.45 9.72
C THR A 95 2.85 -17.27 8.43
N GLY A 96 3.83 -18.19 8.35
CA GLY A 96 3.86 -19.13 7.24
C GLY A 96 2.64 -20.03 7.18
N LEU A 97 2.06 -20.36 8.32
CA LEU A 97 0.84 -21.18 8.36
C LEU A 97 -0.35 -20.47 7.73
N ALA A 98 -0.45 -19.14 7.90
CA ALA A 98 -1.51 -18.35 7.31
C ALA A 98 -1.35 -18.20 5.79
N ALA A 99 -0.13 -18.35 5.32
CA ALA A 99 0.13 -18.32 3.89
C ALA A 99 -0.37 -19.61 3.23
#